data_904e88dccde332929b6c86fa386d1ba6
#
_entry.id   904e88dccde332929b6c86fa386d1ba6
#
_cell.length_a   1.000
_cell.length_b   1.000
_cell.length_c   1.000
_cell.angle_alpha   90.00
_cell.angle_beta   90.00
_cell.angle_gamma   90.00
#
_symmetry.space_group_name_H-M   'P 1'
#
loop_
_entity.id
_entity.type
_entity.pdbx_description
1 polymer ?
#
loop_
_entity_poly.entity_id
_entity_poly.type
_entity_poly.pdbx_seq_one_letter_code
_entity_poly.pdbx_strand_id
1 'polypeptide(L)'
;MAKRLRRLEWTTRYRPVHIGALLMSAFAPEDDFEFLYSGNSPFRGEAARLLDVVGVPHAGRPPEAVLADFQRRGFLLTHVLECPLETVANGAPQLLEKRISSVFSRIRRSLKPKQLVLLSDELGPLTNLFVKQDLGCSLVLDHGKPFLLEEHGPGPVGERLREALALTLPATR
;
A
#
# COMPACT_ATOMS: atom_id res chain seq x y z
N MET A 1 -17.74 3.74 12.81
CA MET A 1 -18.24 2.94 11.66
C MET A 1 -18.29 3.73 10.37
N ALA A 2 -18.84 4.94 10.34
CA ALA A 2 -18.97 5.78 9.13
C ALA A 2 -17.63 6.07 8.40
N LYS A 3 -16.54 6.39 9.12
CA LYS A 3 -15.22 6.66 8.55
C LYS A 3 -14.67 5.46 7.77
N ARG A 4 -14.82 4.25 8.32
CA ARG A 4 -14.35 3.01 7.66
C ARG A 4 -15.10 2.72 6.36
N LEU A 5 -16.43 2.87 6.35
CA LEU A 5 -17.26 2.66 5.15
C LEU A 5 -16.90 3.67 4.05
N ARG A 6 -16.71 4.93 4.41
CA ARG A 6 -16.29 5.98 3.49
C ARG A 6 -14.91 5.69 2.86
N ARG A 7 -13.93 5.27 3.67
CA ARG A 7 -12.60 4.88 3.17
C ARG A 7 -12.66 3.66 2.25
N LEU A 8 -13.51 2.70 2.56
CA LEU A 8 -13.74 1.53 1.70
C LEU A 8 -14.34 1.94 0.35
N GLU A 9 -15.32 2.85 0.36
CA GLU A 9 -15.90 3.42 -0.88
C GLU A 9 -14.84 4.11 -1.73
N TRP A 10 -14.03 4.99 -1.13
CA TRP A 10 -12.95 5.69 -1.82
C TRP A 10 -11.93 4.71 -2.43
N THR A 11 -11.48 3.72 -1.67
CA THR A 11 -10.54 2.70 -2.15
C THR A 11 -11.13 1.89 -3.30
N THR A 12 -12.42 1.55 -3.21
CA THR A 12 -13.10 0.77 -4.24
C THR A 12 -13.22 1.54 -5.56
N ARG A 13 -13.44 2.86 -5.50
CA ARG A 13 -13.52 3.73 -6.69
C ARG A 13 -12.25 3.69 -7.53
N TYR A 14 -11.09 3.62 -6.89
CA TYR A 14 -9.78 3.64 -7.56
C TYR A 14 -9.09 2.28 -7.60
N ARG A 15 -9.82 1.21 -7.31
CA ARG A 15 -9.28 -0.13 -7.43
C ARG A 15 -9.07 -0.49 -8.91
N PRO A 16 -7.84 -0.93 -9.30
CA PRO A 16 -7.62 -1.44 -10.66
C PRO A 16 -8.43 -2.70 -10.94
N VAL A 17 -8.83 -2.91 -12.18
CA VAL A 17 -9.44 -4.17 -12.64
C VAL A 17 -8.45 -5.32 -12.46
N HIS A 18 -7.19 -5.08 -12.82
CA HIS A 18 -6.09 -6.01 -12.61
C HIS A 18 -5.04 -5.34 -11.71
N ILE A 19 -4.85 -5.87 -10.52
CA ILE A 19 -3.86 -5.35 -9.58
C ILE A 19 -2.49 -5.88 -9.98
N GLY A 20 -1.64 -4.99 -10.51
CA GLY A 20 -0.25 -5.29 -10.83
C GLY A 20 0.59 -5.41 -9.56
N ALA A 21 0.54 -4.40 -8.70
CA ALA A 21 1.20 -4.40 -7.41
C ALA A 21 0.23 -3.98 -6.31
N LEU A 22 0.07 -4.85 -5.32
CA LEU A 22 -0.61 -4.55 -4.06
C LEU A 22 0.44 -4.02 -3.08
N LEU A 23 0.32 -2.75 -2.75
CA LEU A 23 1.18 -2.06 -1.81
C LEU A 23 0.52 -2.15 -0.43
N MET A 24 1.20 -2.75 0.54
CA MET A 24 0.60 -3.05 1.85
C MET A 24 1.38 -2.41 2.98
N SER A 25 0.70 -1.54 3.72
CA SER A 25 1.17 -0.94 4.96
C SER A 25 0.44 -1.55 6.17
N ALA A 26 0.98 -1.38 7.38
CA ALA A 26 0.39 -1.97 8.58
C ALA A 26 -0.91 -1.26 9.00
N PHE A 27 -0.87 0.08 9.08
CA PHE A 27 -1.94 0.90 9.64
C PHE A 27 -2.37 1.98 8.67
N ALA A 28 -3.68 2.19 8.57
CA ALA A 28 -4.21 3.35 7.87
C ALA A 28 -3.90 4.65 8.67
N PRO A 29 -3.63 5.78 7.99
CA PRO A 29 -3.39 7.05 8.67
C PRO A 29 -4.63 7.49 9.47
N GLU A 30 -4.41 8.24 10.54
CA GLU A 30 -5.51 8.76 11.35
C GLU A 30 -6.31 9.81 10.60
N ASP A 31 -5.61 10.75 9.98
CA ASP A 31 -6.23 11.83 9.23
C ASP A 31 -6.63 11.36 7.82
N ASP A 32 -7.86 11.70 7.44
CA ASP A 32 -8.32 11.47 6.07
C ASP A 32 -7.55 12.29 5.04
N PHE A 33 -6.89 13.39 5.43
CA PHE A 33 -5.99 14.15 4.54
C PHE A 33 -4.73 13.37 4.13
N GLU A 34 -4.30 12.42 4.94
CA GLU A 34 -3.16 11.56 4.65
C GLU A 34 -3.59 10.24 3.96
N PHE A 35 -4.90 9.98 3.92
CA PHE A 35 -5.42 8.77 3.27
C PHE A 35 -5.45 8.96 1.75
N LEU A 36 -4.66 8.15 1.04
CA LEU A 36 -4.43 8.30 -0.41
C LEU A 36 -5.71 8.54 -1.21
N TYR A 37 -6.75 7.78 -0.96
CA TYR A 37 -7.97 7.80 -1.77
C TYR A 37 -9.00 8.85 -1.36
N SER A 38 -8.71 9.66 -0.37
CA SER A 38 -9.63 10.71 0.08
C SER A 38 -9.90 11.80 -0.96
N GLY A 39 -8.99 11.94 -1.93
CA GLY A 39 -9.05 13.00 -2.94
C GLY A 39 -8.67 14.38 -2.41
N ASN A 40 -8.02 14.44 -1.26
CA ASN A 40 -7.52 15.71 -0.71
C ASN A 40 -6.19 16.12 -1.37
N SER A 41 -6.02 17.41 -1.59
CA SER A 41 -4.81 18.00 -2.17
C SER A 41 -4.31 19.12 -1.26
N PRO A 42 -2.98 19.27 -1.09
CA PRO A 42 -1.91 18.39 -1.58
C PRO A 42 -1.87 17.04 -0.85
N PHE A 43 -1.40 15.99 -1.52
CA PHE A 43 -1.12 14.71 -0.86
C PHE A 43 -0.05 14.88 0.23
N ARG A 44 -0.19 14.16 1.34
CA ARG A 44 0.68 14.26 2.52
C ARG A 44 1.02 12.88 3.09
N GLY A 45 1.99 12.83 3.99
CA GLY A 45 2.35 11.63 4.73
C GLY A 45 2.70 10.44 3.84
N GLU A 46 2.18 9.27 4.18
CA GLU A 46 2.39 8.04 3.44
C GLU A 46 1.97 8.16 1.98
N ALA A 47 0.84 8.82 1.70
CA ALA A 47 0.33 8.99 0.35
C ALA A 47 1.30 9.74 -0.57
N ALA A 48 1.86 10.86 -0.11
CA ALA A 48 2.82 11.63 -0.89
C ALA A 48 4.10 10.83 -1.14
N ARG A 49 4.67 10.23 -0.09
CA ARG A 49 5.88 9.39 -0.19
C ARG A 49 5.70 8.24 -1.16
N LEU A 50 4.55 7.58 -1.09
CA LEU A 50 4.24 6.46 -1.98
C LEU A 50 4.15 6.91 -3.44
N LEU A 51 3.44 8.01 -3.72
CA LEU A 51 3.32 8.55 -5.08
C LEU A 51 4.68 8.92 -5.67
N ASP A 52 5.56 9.53 -4.86
CA ASP A 52 6.93 9.85 -5.28
C ASP A 52 7.72 8.59 -5.62
N VAL A 53 7.65 7.58 -4.77
CA VAL A 53 8.38 6.31 -4.94
C VAL A 53 7.90 5.56 -6.17
N VAL A 54 6.60 5.44 -6.40
CA VAL A 54 6.07 4.76 -7.59
C VAL A 54 6.10 5.62 -8.85
N GLY A 55 6.59 6.86 -8.74
CA GLY A 55 6.79 7.76 -9.86
C GLY A 55 5.49 8.29 -10.47
N VAL A 56 4.46 8.50 -9.65
CA VAL A 56 3.22 9.15 -10.06
C VAL A 56 3.29 10.65 -9.73
N PRO A 57 3.42 11.53 -10.74
CA PRO A 57 3.48 12.97 -10.50
C PRO A 57 2.19 13.44 -9.83
N HIS A 58 2.31 14.20 -8.72
CA HIS A 58 1.12 14.66 -7.99
C HIS A 58 1.13 16.15 -7.64
N ALA A 59 2.29 16.80 -7.62
CA ALA A 59 2.40 18.23 -7.32
C ALA A 59 1.63 19.06 -8.36
N GLY A 60 0.71 19.92 -7.88
CA GLY A 60 -0.09 20.80 -8.73
C GLY A 60 -1.12 20.12 -9.65
N ARG A 61 -1.34 18.82 -9.49
CA ARG A 61 -2.33 18.07 -10.27
C ARG A 61 -3.63 17.84 -9.49
N PRO A 62 -4.78 17.79 -10.17
CA PRO A 62 -6.04 17.41 -9.54
C PRO A 62 -5.93 16.00 -8.92
N PRO A 63 -6.42 15.79 -7.70
CA PRO A 63 -6.31 14.48 -7.01
C PRO A 63 -6.90 13.32 -7.82
N GLU A 64 -8.02 13.55 -8.50
CA GLU A 64 -8.68 12.53 -9.31
C GLU A 64 -7.79 12.07 -10.48
N ALA A 65 -7.05 12.99 -11.09
CA ALA A 65 -6.11 12.66 -12.16
C ALA A 65 -4.91 11.85 -11.65
N VAL A 66 -4.41 12.19 -10.46
CA VAL A 66 -3.33 11.44 -9.80
C VAL A 66 -3.78 10.04 -9.45
N LEU A 67 -4.95 9.89 -8.84
CA LEU A 67 -5.51 8.59 -8.44
C LEU A 67 -5.87 7.73 -9.66
N ALA A 68 -6.36 8.35 -10.75
CA ALA A 68 -6.59 7.64 -12.01
C ALA A 68 -5.27 7.14 -12.63
N ASP A 69 -4.19 7.91 -12.54
CA ASP A 69 -2.85 7.48 -12.97
C ASP A 69 -2.34 6.30 -12.14
N PHE A 70 -2.46 6.38 -10.81
CA PHE A 70 -2.09 5.32 -9.89
C PHE A 70 -2.86 4.02 -10.19
N GLN A 71 -4.18 4.13 -10.36
CA GLN A 71 -5.06 3.02 -10.76
C GLN A 71 -4.65 2.41 -12.11
N ARG A 72 -4.41 3.25 -13.13
CA ARG A 72 -4.07 2.82 -14.49
C ARG A 72 -2.76 2.06 -14.55
N ARG A 73 -1.81 2.40 -13.68
CA ARG A 73 -0.54 1.67 -13.52
C ARG A 73 -0.70 0.35 -12.78
N GLY A 74 -1.91 0.01 -12.32
CA GLY A 74 -2.20 -1.24 -11.64
C GLY A 74 -1.80 -1.26 -10.17
N PHE A 75 -1.61 -0.10 -9.54
CA PHE A 75 -1.28 0.00 -8.13
C PHE A 75 -2.52 0.04 -7.25
N LEU A 76 -2.47 -0.65 -6.12
CA LEU A 76 -3.46 -0.56 -5.05
C LEU A 76 -2.75 -0.49 -3.70
N LEU A 77 -3.00 0.57 -2.92
CA LEU A 77 -2.57 0.66 -1.53
C LEU A 77 -3.66 0.09 -0.61
N THR A 78 -3.25 -0.73 0.34
CA THR A 78 -4.13 -1.25 1.39
C THR A 78 -3.40 -1.32 2.73
N HIS A 79 -4.16 -1.43 3.81
CA HIS A 79 -3.62 -1.54 5.16
C HIS A 79 -4.11 -2.85 5.81
N VAL A 80 -3.26 -3.47 6.62
CA VAL A 80 -3.65 -4.67 7.39
C VAL A 80 -4.72 -4.29 8.40
N LEU A 81 -4.52 -3.17 9.10
CA LEU A 81 -5.50 -2.56 9.99
C LEU A 81 -5.96 -1.22 9.43
N GLU A 82 -7.25 -1.07 9.28
CA GLU A 82 -7.88 0.19 8.87
C GLU A 82 -8.03 1.19 10.02
N CYS A 83 -7.50 0.84 11.20
CA CYS A 83 -7.44 1.70 12.38
C CYS A 83 -6.06 2.37 12.49
N PRO A 84 -6.00 3.64 12.88
CA PRO A 84 -4.74 4.33 13.14
C PRO A 84 -3.93 3.69 14.26
N LEU A 85 -2.60 3.80 14.18
CA LEU A 85 -1.68 3.25 15.18
C LEU A 85 -1.96 3.78 16.60
N GLU A 86 -2.33 5.05 16.72
CA GLU A 86 -2.59 5.68 18.03
C GLU A 86 -3.76 5.06 18.79
N THR A 87 -4.76 4.54 18.07
CA THR A 87 -5.90 3.85 18.69
C THR A 87 -5.59 2.41 19.09
N VAL A 88 -4.45 1.85 18.65
CA VAL A 88 -4.08 0.45 18.89
C VAL A 88 -2.68 0.29 19.51
N ALA A 89 -2.05 1.38 19.96
CA ALA A 89 -0.64 1.43 20.38
C ALA A 89 -0.25 0.32 21.38
N ASN A 90 -1.11 -0.01 22.34
CA ASN A 90 -0.82 -1.00 23.36
C ASN A 90 -1.04 -2.47 22.94
N GLY A 91 -1.52 -2.70 21.73
CA GLY A 91 -1.84 -4.05 21.23
C GLY A 91 -1.61 -4.22 19.72
N ALA A 92 -0.89 -3.30 19.11
CA ALA A 92 -0.69 -3.27 17.67
C ALA A 92 -0.12 -4.57 17.07
N PRO A 93 0.96 -5.17 17.61
CA PRO A 93 1.52 -6.41 17.08
C PRO A 93 0.52 -7.57 17.12
N GLN A 94 -0.18 -7.72 18.24
CA GLN A 94 -1.16 -8.79 18.44
C GLN A 94 -2.39 -8.61 17.53
N LEU A 95 -2.79 -7.37 17.27
CA LEU A 95 -3.89 -7.07 16.35
C LEU A 95 -3.49 -7.35 14.90
N LEU A 96 -2.26 -7.00 14.50
CA LEU A 96 -1.73 -7.33 13.18
C LEU A 96 -1.71 -8.85 12.98
N GLU A 97 -1.18 -9.59 13.94
CA GLU A 97 -1.10 -11.05 13.89
C GLU A 97 -2.49 -11.70 13.78
N LYS A 98 -3.46 -11.24 14.57
CA LYS A 98 -4.85 -11.72 14.49
C LYS A 98 -5.51 -11.45 13.15
N ARG A 99 -5.15 -10.36 12.48
CA ARG A 99 -5.74 -9.96 11.20
C ARG A 99 -5.09 -10.61 10.00
N ILE A 100 -3.86 -11.10 10.13
CA ILE A 100 -3.06 -11.53 8.98
C ILE A 100 -3.72 -12.66 8.18
N SER A 101 -4.36 -13.62 8.84
CA SER A 101 -5.05 -14.73 8.16
C SER A 101 -6.21 -14.26 7.28
N SER A 102 -6.97 -13.26 7.73
CA SER A 102 -8.04 -12.66 6.93
C SER A 102 -7.49 -11.86 5.76
N VAL A 103 -6.34 -11.21 5.94
CA VAL A 103 -5.62 -10.50 4.88
C VAL A 103 -5.14 -11.48 3.81
N PHE A 104 -4.53 -12.60 4.18
CA PHE A 104 -4.10 -13.64 3.25
C PHE A 104 -5.28 -14.20 2.43
N SER A 105 -6.41 -14.46 3.10
CA SER A 105 -7.63 -14.89 2.42
C SER A 105 -8.12 -13.85 1.41
N ARG A 106 -8.09 -12.56 1.77
CA ARG A 106 -8.49 -11.46 0.88
C ARG A 106 -7.55 -11.32 -0.31
N ILE A 107 -6.23 -11.45 -0.11
CA ILE A 107 -5.25 -11.42 -1.19
C ILE A 107 -5.54 -12.54 -2.20
N ARG A 108 -5.66 -13.78 -1.74
CA ARG A 108 -5.87 -14.94 -2.62
C ARG A 108 -7.22 -14.97 -3.33
N ARG A 109 -8.29 -14.60 -2.65
CA ARG A 109 -9.65 -14.77 -3.15
C ARG A 109 -10.19 -13.55 -3.89
N SER A 110 -9.88 -12.35 -3.39
CA SER A 110 -10.51 -11.12 -3.85
C SER A 110 -9.57 -10.20 -4.61
N LEU A 111 -8.35 -9.99 -4.13
CA LEU A 111 -7.43 -9.02 -4.71
C LEU A 111 -6.63 -9.61 -5.86
N LYS A 112 -6.11 -10.81 -5.70
CA LYS A 112 -5.33 -11.55 -6.71
C LYS A 112 -4.30 -10.68 -7.43
N PRO A 113 -3.40 -9.99 -6.70
CA PRO A 113 -2.38 -9.15 -7.31
C PRO A 113 -1.34 -10.00 -8.02
N LYS A 114 -0.59 -9.42 -8.95
CA LYS A 114 0.61 -10.06 -9.50
C LYS A 114 1.75 -10.04 -8.51
N GLN A 115 1.87 -8.94 -7.76
CA GLN A 115 2.89 -8.71 -6.76
C GLN A 115 2.30 -8.16 -5.47
N LEU A 116 2.91 -8.52 -4.34
CA LEU A 116 2.67 -7.95 -3.03
C LEU A 116 3.94 -7.28 -2.54
N VAL A 117 3.86 -6.01 -2.17
CA VAL A 117 4.95 -5.21 -1.62
C VAL A 117 4.60 -4.83 -0.19
N LEU A 118 5.48 -5.12 0.76
CA LEU A 118 5.33 -4.68 2.15
C LEU A 118 6.05 -3.35 2.35
N LEU A 119 5.38 -2.35 2.97
CA LEU A 119 5.83 -0.96 3.03
C LEU A 119 6.15 -0.43 4.43
N SER A 120 5.85 -1.14 5.50
CA SER A 120 6.04 -0.59 6.84
C SER A 120 6.83 -1.51 7.75
N ASP A 121 7.62 -0.92 8.65
CA ASP A 121 8.48 -1.64 9.59
C ASP A 121 7.68 -2.53 10.56
N GLU A 122 6.48 -2.12 10.90
CA GLU A 122 5.57 -2.89 11.74
C GLU A 122 5.19 -4.25 11.13
N LEU A 123 5.34 -4.41 9.81
CA LEU A 123 5.18 -5.70 9.14
C LEU A 123 6.45 -6.56 9.18
N GLY A 124 7.59 -6.01 9.62
CA GLY A 124 8.86 -6.71 9.71
C GLY A 124 8.76 -8.04 10.47
N PRO A 125 8.22 -8.07 11.70
CA PRO A 125 8.05 -9.31 12.46
C PRO A 125 7.15 -10.35 11.78
N LEU A 126 6.25 -9.91 10.91
CA LEU A 126 5.29 -10.78 10.20
C LEU A 126 5.80 -11.23 8.83
N THR A 127 6.92 -10.71 8.36
CA THR A 127 7.48 -11.00 7.03
C THR A 127 7.60 -12.50 6.76
N ASN A 128 8.07 -13.28 7.75
CA ASN A 128 8.18 -14.73 7.63
C ASN A 128 6.83 -15.43 7.42
N LEU A 129 5.74 -14.88 7.94
CA LEU A 129 4.41 -15.43 7.70
C LEU A 129 3.99 -15.20 6.24
N PHE A 130 4.30 -14.03 5.67
CA PHE A 130 4.07 -13.75 4.25
C PHE A 130 4.89 -14.66 3.33
N VAL A 131 6.17 -14.89 3.67
CA VAL A 131 7.07 -15.75 2.87
C VAL A 131 6.60 -17.23 2.87
N LYS A 132 6.09 -17.71 4.00
CA LYS A 132 5.65 -19.12 4.15
C LYS A 132 4.29 -19.39 3.51
N GLN A 133 3.50 -18.36 3.25
CA GLN A 133 2.15 -18.51 2.67
C GLN A 133 2.20 -18.50 1.15
N ASP A 134 1.52 -19.46 0.54
CA ASP A 134 1.17 -19.36 -0.87
C ASP A 134 0.05 -18.33 -1.05
N LEU A 135 0.40 -17.14 -1.46
CA LEU A 135 -0.52 -16.03 -1.69
C LEU A 135 -1.00 -15.95 -3.15
N GLY A 136 -0.46 -16.80 -4.03
CA GLY A 136 -0.74 -16.76 -5.47
C GLY A 136 -0.14 -15.56 -6.18
N CYS A 137 0.83 -14.88 -5.57
CA CYS A 137 1.54 -13.72 -6.13
C CYS A 137 3.00 -13.68 -5.64
N SER A 138 3.83 -12.92 -6.35
CA SER A 138 5.23 -12.71 -5.94
C SER A 138 5.30 -11.73 -4.77
N LEU A 139 6.02 -12.09 -3.71
CA LEU A 139 6.32 -11.18 -2.61
C LEU A 139 7.60 -10.39 -2.91
N VAL A 140 7.51 -9.07 -2.84
CA VAL A 140 8.62 -8.14 -3.11
C VAL A 140 9.06 -7.49 -1.80
N LEU A 141 10.32 -7.66 -1.45
CA LEU A 141 10.93 -7.19 -0.22
C LEU A 141 12.25 -6.45 -0.52
N ASP A 142 12.62 -5.51 0.34
CA ASP A 142 13.91 -4.85 0.33
C ASP A 142 14.92 -5.67 1.16
N HIS A 143 15.76 -6.45 0.48
CA HIS A 143 16.72 -7.35 1.15
C HIS A 143 16.10 -8.24 2.25
N GLY A 144 14.91 -8.77 1.98
CA GLY A 144 14.19 -9.66 2.90
C GLY A 144 13.38 -8.94 3.99
N LYS A 145 13.25 -7.62 3.92
CA LYS A 145 12.47 -6.77 4.84
C LYS A 145 11.43 -5.95 4.08
N PRO A 146 10.43 -5.38 4.76
CA PRO A 146 9.56 -4.38 4.15
C PRO A 146 10.33 -3.17 3.65
N PHE A 147 9.85 -2.53 2.58
CA PHE A 147 10.37 -1.24 2.14
C PHE A 147 9.94 -0.15 3.12
N LEU A 148 10.88 0.67 3.59
CA LEU A 148 10.61 1.81 4.45
C LEU A 148 10.61 3.08 3.60
N LEU A 149 9.45 3.70 3.43
CA LEU A 149 9.32 4.94 2.67
C LEU A 149 9.99 6.08 3.42
N GLU A 150 10.94 6.76 2.76
CA GLU A 150 11.69 7.87 3.34
C GLU A 150 10.82 9.14 3.41
N GLU A 151 11.11 10.02 4.37
CA GLU A 151 10.33 11.24 4.58
C GLU A 151 10.53 12.28 3.47
N HIS A 152 11.69 12.25 2.79
CA HIS A 152 12.06 13.24 1.78
C HIS A 152 12.47 12.57 0.48
N GLY A 153 11.58 12.64 -0.50
CA GLY A 153 11.82 12.10 -1.84
C GLY A 153 11.85 10.56 -1.92
N PRO A 154 12.13 10.00 -3.09
CA PRO A 154 12.16 8.56 -3.27
C PRO A 154 13.32 7.87 -2.54
N GLY A 155 14.46 8.53 -2.37
CA GLY A 155 15.65 7.98 -1.74
C GLY A 155 16.14 6.65 -2.32
N PRO A 156 17.22 6.04 -1.74
CA PRO A 156 17.74 4.75 -2.21
C PRO A 156 16.73 3.61 -2.09
N VAL A 157 15.86 3.65 -1.07
CA VAL A 157 14.79 2.63 -0.88
C VAL A 157 13.76 2.74 -2.00
N GLY A 158 13.36 3.97 -2.33
CA GLY A 158 12.41 4.20 -3.42
C GLY A 158 12.94 3.80 -4.78
N GLU A 159 14.23 4.00 -5.04
CA GLU A 159 14.89 3.54 -6.27
C GLU A 159 14.84 2.02 -6.37
N ARG A 160 15.21 1.30 -5.31
CA ARG A 160 15.13 -0.16 -5.27
C ARG A 160 13.69 -0.67 -5.45
N LEU A 161 12.71 -0.01 -4.87
CA LEU A 161 11.31 -0.36 -5.07
C LEU A 161 10.89 -0.18 -6.54
N ARG A 162 11.26 0.94 -7.17
CA ARG A 162 11.00 1.15 -8.60
C ARG A 162 11.62 0.08 -9.47
N GLU A 163 12.88 -0.25 -9.23
CA GLU A 163 13.58 -1.32 -9.96
C GLU A 163 12.85 -2.65 -9.80
N ALA A 164 12.48 -3.02 -8.56
CA ALA A 164 11.75 -4.24 -8.29
C ALA A 164 10.38 -4.28 -9.00
N LEU A 165 9.66 -3.17 -9.03
CA LEU A 165 8.37 -3.07 -9.73
C LEU A 165 8.54 -3.06 -11.26
N ALA A 166 9.60 -2.44 -11.80
CA ALA A 166 9.86 -2.38 -13.23
C ALA A 166 10.23 -3.74 -13.84
N LEU A 167 10.90 -4.60 -13.07
CA LEU A 167 11.29 -5.95 -13.52
C LEU A 167 10.11 -6.87 -13.77
N THR A 168 8.94 -6.54 -13.27
CA THR A 168 7.80 -7.47 -13.23
C THR A 168 6.50 -6.88 -13.77
N LEU A 169 6.40 -5.57 -13.90
CA LEU A 169 5.28 -4.92 -14.57
C LEU A 169 5.66 -4.64 -16.02
N PRO A 170 4.86 -5.08 -17.01
CA PRO A 170 5.14 -4.77 -18.41
C PRO A 170 5.17 -3.25 -18.58
N ALA A 171 6.18 -2.76 -19.30
CA ALA A 171 6.25 -1.35 -19.69
C ALA A 171 4.89 -0.94 -20.31
N THR A 172 4.25 0.02 -19.70
CA THR A 172 3.03 0.62 -20.26
C THR A 172 3.43 1.31 -21.56
N ARG A 173 3.08 0.71 -22.70
CA ARG A 173 3.16 1.38 -24.01
C ARG A 173 2.11 2.45 -24.10
#